data_40969947294b9dd6eb1bc83020271965
#
_entry.id   40969947294b9dd6eb1bc83020271965
#
_cell.length_a   1.000
_cell.length_b   1.000
_cell.length_c   1.000
_cell.angle_alpha   90.00
_cell.angle_beta   90.00
_cell.angle_gamma   90.00
#
_symmetry.space_group_name_H-M   'P 1'
#
loop_
_entity.id
_entity.type
_entity.pdbx_description
1 polymer ?
#
loop_
_entity_poly.entity_id
_entity_poly.type
_entity_poly.pdbx_seq_one_letter_code
_entity_poly.pdbx_strand_id
1 'polypeptide(L)'
;MLDAVVYENNETFAFGYRAIDDKVPTASGVYTIFTSRRWLYVGESDDMKQSLFGHLNAPSKCLASRGSLSFSFEEIAPEQRVDRQRLLIAALAPACNPQT
;
A
#
# COMPACT_ATOMS: atom_id res chain seq x y z
N MET A 1 11.66 -0.88 13.21
CA MET A 1 12.01 -0.39 11.87
C MET A 1 11.42 -1.29 10.80
N LEU A 2 10.94 -0.69 9.74
CA LEU A 2 10.38 -1.47 8.65
C LEU A 2 11.49 -2.16 7.86
N ASP A 3 11.18 -3.34 7.31
CA ASP A 3 12.15 -4.12 6.57
C ASP A 3 12.43 -3.47 5.22
N ALA A 4 13.55 -2.77 5.11
CA ALA A 4 13.91 -2.05 3.91
C ALA A 4 14.36 -2.98 2.76
N VAL A 5 14.66 -4.23 3.05
CA VAL A 5 15.11 -5.18 2.01
C VAL A 5 14.04 -5.33 0.93
N VAL A 6 12.77 -5.34 1.32
CA VAL A 6 11.66 -5.53 0.39
C VAL A 6 11.39 -4.28 -0.42
N TYR A 7 11.64 -3.10 0.16
CA TYR A 7 11.27 -1.82 -0.44
C TYR A 7 12.43 -0.84 -0.55
N GLU A 8 13.65 -1.33 -0.63
CA GLU A 8 14.80 -0.43 -0.53
C GLU A 8 14.82 0.67 -1.59
N ASN A 9 14.20 0.45 -2.73
CA ASN A 9 14.19 1.44 -3.82
C ASN A 9 12.87 2.17 -3.96
N ASN A 10 11.91 1.91 -3.08
CA ASN A 10 10.61 2.54 -3.18
C ASN A 10 10.55 3.78 -2.32
N GLU A 11 10.02 4.85 -2.91
CA GLU A 11 9.78 6.08 -2.17
C GLU A 11 8.52 5.94 -1.31
N THR A 12 8.49 6.70 -0.23
CA THR A 12 7.32 6.74 0.65
C THR A 12 6.74 8.15 0.64
N PHE A 13 5.43 8.23 0.78
CA PHE A 13 4.69 9.48 0.71
C PHE A 13 3.67 9.56 1.83
N ALA A 14 3.34 10.78 2.25
CA ALA A 14 2.21 10.97 3.16
C ALA A 14 0.92 10.53 2.48
N PHE A 15 0.09 9.78 3.19
CA PHE A 15 -1.15 9.24 2.62
C PHE A 15 -2.20 10.34 2.59
N GLY A 16 -2.41 10.92 1.42
CA GLY A 16 -3.35 12.01 1.22
C GLY A 16 -3.60 12.24 -0.26
N TYR A 17 -4.57 13.09 -0.56
CA TYR A 17 -5.02 13.33 -1.93
C TYR A 17 -3.87 13.78 -2.84
N ARG A 18 -3.10 14.77 -2.38
CA ARG A 18 -2.09 15.38 -3.24
C ARG A 18 -1.03 14.38 -3.70
N ALA A 19 -0.51 13.60 -2.77
CA ALA A 19 0.54 12.64 -3.13
C ALA A 19 0.00 11.55 -4.05
N ILE A 20 -1.21 11.07 -3.78
CA ILE A 20 -1.81 10.06 -4.65
C ILE A 20 -2.01 10.62 -6.05
N ASP A 21 -2.56 11.83 -6.14
CA ASP A 21 -2.84 12.43 -7.44
C ASP A 21 -1.56 12.70 -8.23
N ASP A 22 -0.52 13.20 -7.56
CA ASP A 22 0.72 13.60 -8.22
C ASP A 22 1.64 12.44 -8.54
N LYS A 23 1.68 11.41 -7.69
CA LYS A 23 2.75 10.40 -7.75
C LYS A 23 2.29 9.05 -8.25
N VAL A 24 1.04 8.66 -8.02
CA VAL A 24 0.60 7.31 -8.30
C VAL A 24 0.05 7.21 -9.72
N PRO A 25 0.58 6.30 -10.55
CA PRO A 25 0.04 6.13 -11.89
C PRO A 25 -1.27 5.34 -11.89
N THR A 26 -2.06 5.51 -12.95
CA THR A 26 -3.23 4.68 -13.20
C THR A 26 -2.76 3.38 -13.85
N ALA A 27 -2.06 2.58 -13.07
CA ALA A 27 -1.38 1.41 -13.59
C ALA A 27 -1.52 0.24 -12.63
N SER A 28 -1.26 -0.94 -13.16
CA SER A 28 -1.25 -2.19 -12.40
C SER A 28 -0.07 -2.19 -11.43
N GLY A 29 -0.31 -2.63 -10.20
CA GLY A 29 0.77 -2.75 -9.25
C GLY A 29 0.32 -3.14 -7.86
N VAL A 30 1.25 -2.98 -6.93
CA VAL A 30 1.08 -3.31 -5.52
C VAL A 30 1.42 -2.07 -4.71
N TYR A 31 0.67 -1.84 -3.64
CA TYR A 31 0.92 -0.68 -2.77
C TYR A 31 0.84 -1.12 -1.31
N THR A 32 1.49 -0.33 -0.46
CA THR A 32 1.46 -0.55 0.98
C THR A 32 1.04 0.72 1.70
N ILE A 33 0.33 0.55 2.80
CA ILE A 33 -0.06 1.65 3.69
C ILE A 33 0.50 1.31 5.07
N PHE A 34 1.14 2.29 5.71
CA PHE A 34 1.85 2.01 6.96
C PHE A 34 1.97 3.26 7.83
N THR A 35 2.33 3.03 9.10
CA THR A 35 2.72 4.10 10.01
C THR A 35 4.22 4.01 10.24
N SER A 36 4.77 4.92 11.03
CA SER A 36 6.19 4.84 11.39
C SER A 36 6.54 3.60 12.20
N ARG A 37 5.53 2.86 12.67
CA ARG A 37 5.75 1.70 13.55
C ARG A 37 5.28 0.38 12.97
N ARG A 38 4.34 0.41 12.01
CA ARG A 38 3.74 -0.84 11.54
C ARG A 38 3.35 -0.77 10.08
N TRP A 39 3.51 -1.91 9.42
CA TRP A 39 2.84 -2.15 8.15
C TRP A 39 1.36 -2.40 8.43
N LEU A 40 0.47 -1.74 7.69
CA LEU A 40 -0.95 -1.87 7.93
C LEU A 40 -1.67 -2.62 6.83
N TYR A 41 -1.35 -2.33 5.57
CA TYR A 41 -2.12 -2.90 4.47
C TYR A 41 -1.24 -3.06 3.24
N VAL A 42 -1.38 -4.21 2.56
CA VAL A 42 -0.75 -4.46 1.27
C VAL A 42 -1.88 -4.78 0.29
N GLY A 43 -1.99 -3.98 -0.76
CA GLY A 43 -3.02 -4.18 -1.78
C GLY A 43 -2.42 -4.41 -3.15
N GLU A 44 -3.20 -5.01 -4.04
CA GLU A 44 -2.88 -5.10 -5.45
C GLU A 44 -4.04 -4.56 -6.25
N SER A 45 -3.75 -3.99 -7.41
CA SER A 45 -4.78 -3.33 -8.19
C SER A 45 -4.37 -3.20 -9.65
N ASP A 46 -5.35 -3.23 -10.55
CA ASP A 46 -5.12 -2.89 -11.94
C ASP A 46 -5.07 -1.37 -12.15
N ASP A 47 -5.48 -0.61 -11.14
CA ASP A 47 -5.42 0.86 -11.15
C ASP A 47 -5.10 1.33 -9.73
N MET A 48 -3.82 1.47 -9.44
CA MET A 48 -3.37 1.80 -8.08
C MET A 48 -3.89 3.16 -7.61
N LYS A 49 -3.96 4.13 -8.51
CA LYS A 49 -4.44 5.46 -8.13
C LYS A 49 -5.87 5.39 -7.64
N GLN A 50 -6.73 4.71 -8.38
CA GLN A 50 -8.13 4.58 -8.00
C GLN A 50 -8.27 3.83 -6.66
N SER A 51 -7.51 2.76 -6.49
CA SER A 51 -7.59 1.97 -5.26
C SER A 51 -7.14 2.76 -4.04
N LEU A 52 -6.06 3.54 -4.17
CA LEU A 52 -5.58 4.37 -3.07
C LEU A 52 -6.56 5.50 -2.73
N PHE A 53 -7.18 6.12 -3.74
CA PHE A 53 -8.25 7.08 -3.47
C PHE A 53 -9.42 6.41 -2.75
N GLY A 54 -9.73 5.16 -3.11
CA GLY A 54 -10.77 4.42 -2.41
C GLY A 54 -10.49 4.26 -0.93
N HIS A 55 -9.27 3.89 -0.59
CA HIS A 55 -8.88 3.77 0.82
C HIS A 55 -8.89 5.12 1.54
N LEU A 56 -8.51 6.19 0.84
CA LEU A 56 -8.49 7.52 1.43
C LEU A 56 -9.91 8.01 1.72
N ASN A 57 -10.82 7.82 0.78
CA ASN A 57 -12.19 8.34 0.88
C ASN A 57 -13.08 7.49 1.76
N ALA A 58 -12.82 6.19 1.85
CA ALA A 58 -13.65 5.26 2.62
C ALA A 58 -12.74 4.26 3.33
N PRO A 59 -11.96 4.72 4.32
CA PRO A 59 -11.00 3.84 4.98
C PRO A 59 -11.73 2.81 5.84
N SER A 60 -11.13 1.62 5.93
CA SER A 60 -11.60 0.61 6.86
C SER A 60 -11.41 1.12 8.29
N LYS A 61 -12.13 0.50 9.24
CA LYS A 61 -11.96 0.86 10.64
C LYS A 61 -10.51 0.72 11.09
N CYS A 62 -9.84 -0.32 10.62
CA CYS A 62 -8.46 -0.58 10.97
C CYS A 62 -7.54 0.57 10.54
N LEU A 63 -7.70 1.04 9.29
CA LEU A 63 -6.88 2.16 8.80
C LEU A 63 -7.29 3.48 9.44
N ALA A 64 -8.59 3.71 9.60
CA ALA A 64 -9.08 4.98 10.13
C ALA A 64 -8.63 5.25 11.55
N SER A 65 -8.35 4.21 12.32
CA SER A 65 -8.00 4.34 13.73
C SER A 65 -6.51 4.57 13.98
N ARG A 66 -5.69 4.68 12.93
CA ARG A 66 -4.23 4.66 13.09
C ARG A 66 -3.56 6.02 13.11
N GLY A 67 -4.27 7.11 12.84
CA GLY A 67 -3.66 8.43 12.79
C GLY A 67 -2.94 8.68 11.47
N SER A 68 -1.73 9.24 11.55
CA SER A 68 -0.98 9.60 10.34
C SER A 68 -0.48 8.38 9.59
N LEU A 69 -0.83 8.32 8.31
CA LEU A 69 -0.46 7.19 7.45
C LEU A 69 0.50 7.63 6.36
N SER A 70 1.30 6.68 5.92
CA SER A 70 2.17 6.83 4.76
C SER A 70 1.88 5.69 3.79
N PHE A 71 2.34 5.83 2.55
CA PHE A 71 2.19 4.76 1.58
C PHE A 71 3.38 4.70 0.65
N SER A 72 3.52 3.56 -0.02
CA SER A 72 4.45 3.37 -1.12
C SER A 72 3.78 2.47 -2.15
N PHE A 73 4.35 2.40 -3.35
CA PHE A 73 3.78 1.57 -4.41
C PHE A 73 4.87 1.11 -5.36
N GLU A 74 4.54 0.04 -6.11
CA GLU A 74 5.38 -0.45 -7.21
C GLU A 74 4.49 -0.80 -8.39
N GLU A 75 4.90 -0.43 -9.59
CA GLU A 75 4.25 -0.92 -10.79
C GLU A 75 4.65 -2.38 -11.02
N ILE A 76 3.66 -3.25 -11.16
CA ILE A 76 3.87 -4.68 -11.32
C ILE A 76 2.96 -5.16 -12.44
N ALA A 77 3.50 -5.98 -13.32
CA ALA A 77 2.71 -6.53 -14.42
C ALA A 77 1.49 -7.29 -13.88
N PRO A 78 0.35 -7.23 -14.58
CA PRO A 78 -0.89 -7.84 -14.07
C PRO A 78 -0.73 -9.31 -13.67
N GLU A 79 0.03 -10.08 -14.44
CA GLU A 79 0.17 -11.51 -14.18
C GLU A 79 1.04 -11.82 -12.97
N GLN A 80 1.79 -10.84 -12.45
CA GLN A 80 2.67 -11.02 -11.30
C GLN A 80 2.14 -10.37 -10.03
N ARG A 81 1.05 -9.66 -10.15
CA ARG A 81 0.54 -8.80 -9.08
C ARG A 81 0.14 -9.54 -7.83
N VAL A 82 -0.61 -10.63 -8.00
CA VAL A 82 -1.10 -11.40 -6.87
C VAL A 82 0.05 -12.09 -6.13
N ASP A 83 1.03 -12.60 -6.87
CA ASP A 83 2.18 -13.25 -6.25
C ASP A 83 3.02 -12.23 -5.46
N ARG A 84 3.19 -11.02 -6.00
CA ARG A 84 3.93 -9.97 -5.29
C ARG A 84 3.20 -9.57 -4.02
N GLN A 85 1.89 -9.43 -4.06
CA GLN A 85 1.10 -9.12 -2.88
C GLN A 85 1.27 -10.19 -1.81
N ARG A 86 1.18 -11.45 -2.19
CA ARG A 86 1.34 -12.56 -1.25
C ARG A 86 2.71 -12.54 -0.58
N LEU A 87 3.75 -12.31 -1.38
CA LEU A 87 5.10 -12.22 -0.84
C LEU A 87 5.21 -11.12 0.21
N LEU A 88 4.66 -9.95 -0.10
CA LEU A 88 4.73 -8.82 0.81
C LEU A 88 3.90 -9.03 2.07
N ILE A 89 2.73 -9.63 1.95
CA ILE A 89 1.92 -9.95 3.12
C ILE A 89 2.68 -10.90 4.04
N ALA A 90 3.32 -11.91 3.46
CA ALA A 90 4.09 -12.87 4.26
C ALA A 90 5.30 -12.19 4.94
N ALA A 91 5.97 -11.29 4.22
CA ALA A 91 7.16 -10.63 4.73
C ALA A 91 6.85 -9.55 5.76
N LEU A 92 5.78 -8.79 5.56
CA LEU A 92 5.50 -7.58 6.33
C LEU A 92 4.46 -7.79 7.43
N ALA A 93 3.67 -8.85 7.36
CA ALA A 93 2.62 -9.16 8.32
C ALA A 93 1.73 -7.94 8.61
N PRO A 94 1.07 -7.36 7.59
CA PRO A 94 0.32 -6.13 7.79
C PRO A 94 -0.88 -6.34 8.70
N ALA A 95 -1.13 -5.35 9.57
CA ALA A 95 -2.12 -5.48 10.63
C ALA A 95 -3.57 -5.42 10.12
N CYS A 96 -3.81 -4.79 8.98
CA CYS A 96 -5.16 -4.48 8.52
C CYS A 96 -5.60 -5.27 7.29
N ASN A 97 -4.81 -6.21 6.81
CA ASN A 97 -5.24 -7.05 5.71
C ASN A 97 -6.28 -8.05 6.20
N PRO A 98 -7.28 -8.37 5.37
CA PRO A 98 -8.27 -9.36 5.78
C PRO A 98 -7.63 -10.71 6.07
N GLN A 99 -8.22 -11.40 7.03
CA GLN A 99 -7.83 -12.77 7.32
C GLN A 99 -8.67 -13.69 6.44
N THR A 100 -8.02 -14.50 5.63
CA THR A 100 -8.74 -15.44 4.77
C THR A 100 -8.15 -16.84 4.88
#